data_6a1c0b0ff6331213e1dc9c840147bff9
#
_entry.id   6a1c0b0ff6331213e1dc9c840147bff9
#
_cell.length_a   1.000
_cell.length_b   1.000
_cell.length_c   1.000
_cell.angle_alpha   90.00
_cell.angle_beta   90.00
_cell.angle_gamma   90.00
#
_symmetry.space_group_name_H-M   'P 1'
#
loop_
_entity.id
_entity.type
_entity.pdbx_description
1 polymer ?
#
loop_
_entity_poly.entity_id
_entity_poly.type
_entity_poly.pdbx_seq_one_letter_code
_entity_poly.pdbx_strand_id
1 'polypeptide(L)'
;MITTRNSARQRTEFTMKFAVIQFPGSNCDQDCLAAINGLDGLRAEYVWHKETSLDDFDAIVLPGGFAYGDYLRCGAIARFSPIMKAVIDDARVGKLVLGTCNGFQVLCEAGLLPGALVRNRSLRFVCEMVTTRVEVDDSPFTHGCPKGTLLRLPVAHGEGCFFADEATLRELNFNHQVILRYADNRGVVVPEANPNGSIENIAGICNRERNVFGLMPHPDRASDARLGSMDGAKIFRSMVETIRANRATEKSERVKQVA
;
A
#
# COMPACT_ATOMS: atom_id res chain seq x y z
N MET A 1 36.20 42.14 14.70
CA MET A 1 34.99 41.72 13.98
C MET A 1 35.34 40.51 13.12
N ILE A 2 35.04 39.34 13.58
CA ILE A 2 35.26 38.07 12.84
C ILE A 2 33.89 37.52 12.51
N THR A 3 33.51 37.67 11.26
CA THR A 3 32.26 37.14 10.70
C THR A 3 32.47 35.67 10.37
N THR A 4 31.94 34.80 11.22
CA THR A 4 31.83 33.38 10.96
C THR A 4 30.71 33.16 9.94
N ARG A 5 31.10 32.87 8.69
CA ARG A 5 30.18 32.36 7.66
C ARG A 5 29.81 30.91 8.02
N ASN A 6 28.62 30.73 8.51
CA ASN A 6 28.00 29.42 8.68
C ASN A 6 27.60 28.93 7.28
N SER A 7 28.45 28.12 6.65
CA SER A 7 28.10 27.41 5.42
C SER A 7 27.20 26.24 5.80
N ALA A 8 25.89 26.46 5.81
CA ALA A 8 24.91 25.38 5.77
C ALA A 8 25.15 24.60 4.46
N ARG A 9 25.82 23.45 4.56
CA ARG A 9 25.84 22.44 3.52
C ARG A 9 24.35 22.06 3.30
N GLN A 10 23.73 22.56 2.26
CA GLN A 10 22.54 21.97 1.68
C GLN A 10 22.92 20.54 1.26
N ARG A 11 22.61 19.56 2.11
CA ARG A 11 22.45 18.19 1.66
C ARG A 11 21.32 18.25 0.66
N THR A 12 21.59 18.02 -0.60
CA THR A 12 20.60 17.61 -1.58
C THR A 12 20.08 16.24 -1.10
N GLU A 13 19.13 16.26 -0.19
CA GLU A 13 18.38 15.05 0.18
C GLU A 13 17.65 14.62 -1.07
N PHE A 14 18.02 13.47 -1.60
CA PHE A 14 17.26 12.81 -2.67
C PHE A 14 15.85 12.56 -2.14
N THR A 15 14.92 13.39 -2.57
CA THR A 15 13.52 13.26 -2.25
C THR A 15 12.96 12.07 -3.03
N MET A 16 12.41 11.08 -2.34
CA MET A 16 11.72 9.96 -3.01
C MET A 16 10.37 10.42 -3.51
N LYS A 17 10.05 10.05 -4.74
CA LYS A 17 8.81 10.43 -5.42
C LYS A 17 7.85 9.26 -5.50
N PHE A 18 6.65 9.47 -5.02
CA PHE A 18 5.53 8.53 -5.08
C PHE A 18 4.50 8.99 -6.11
N ALA A 19 4.11 8.11 -7.02
CA ALA A 19 2.97 8.32 -7.89
C ALA A 19 1.68 7.97 -7.15
N VAL A 20 0.76 8.90 -6.99
CA VAL A 20 -0.61 8.62 -6.53
C VAL A 20 -1.52 8.63 -7.75
N ILE A 21 -2.00 7.44 -8.13
CA ILE A 21 -2.80 7.28 -9.34
C ILE A 21 -4.21 7.82 -9.11
N GLN A 22 -4.66 8.74 -9.98
CA GLN A 22 -6.01 9.25 -9.96
C GLN A 22 -6.87 8.60 -11.04
N PHE A 23 -7.90 7.87 -10.61
CA PHE A 23 -8.97 7.40 -11.49
C PHE A 23 -10.19 8.34 -11.37
N PRO A 24 -11.07 8.42 -12.39
CA PRO A 24 -12.37 9.06 -12.22
C PRO A 24 -13.12 8.41 -11.04
N GLY A 25 -13.45 9.20 -10.01
CA GLY A 25 -14.11 8.70 -8.79
C GLY A 25 -13.16 8.27 -7.64
N SER A 26 -11.83 8.37 -7.80
CA SER A 26 -10.92 8.32 -6.65
C SER A 26 -11.23 9.48 -5.69
N ASN A 27 -11.29 9.22 -4.40
CA ASN A 27 -11.53 10.25 -3.38
C ASN A 27 -10.59 10.18 -2.18
N CYS A 28 -9.79 9.11 -2.05
CA CYS A 28 -8.74 8.97 -1.05
C CYS A 28 -7.34 9.28 -1.62
N ASP A 29 -7.27 9.78 -2.84
CA ASP A 29 -6.04 10.23 -3.49
C ASP A 29 -5.43 11.43 -2.75
N GLN A 30 -6.26 12.37 -2.25
CA GLN A 30 -5.83 13.47 -1.41
C GLN A 30 -5.27 12.99 -0.07
N ASP A 31 -5.90 11.98 0.55
CA ASP A 31 -5.43 11.39 1.80
C ASP A 31 -4.05 10.75 1.61
N CYS A 32 -3.86 9.97 0.52
CA CYS A 32 -2.57 9.37 0.17
C CYS A 32 -1.50 10.44 -0.09
N LEU A 33 -1.84 11.48 -0.86
CA LEU A 33 -0.91 12.58 -1.13
C LEU A 33 -0.49 13.29 0.16
N ALA A 34 -1.45 13.62 1.04
CA ALA A 34 -1.20 14.28 2.31
C ALA A 34 -0.36 13.42 3.26
N ALA A 35 -0.70 12.12 3.37
CA ALA A 35 0.02 11.18 4.23
C ALA A 35 1.49 11.04 3.83
N ILE A 36 1.79 10.91 2.54
CA ILE A 36 3.15 10.74 2.04
C ILE A 36 3.94 12.06 2.15
N ASN A 37 3.36 13.20 1.73
CA ASN A 37 3.99 14.51 1.83
C ASN A 37 4.19 14.97 3.28
N GLY A 38 3.46 14.41 4.25
CA GLY A 38 3.65 14.63 5.68
C GLY A 38 4.86 13.89 6.27
N LEU A 39 5.54 13.05 5.50
CA LEU A 39 6.72 12.30 5.92
C LEU A 39 8.01 12.94 5.35
N ASP A 40 9.01 13.12 6.21
CA ASP A 40 10.26 13.76 5.83
C ASP A 40 10.98 13.05 4.67
N GLY A 41 11.42 13.85 3.70
CA GLY A 41 12.18 13.38 2.54
C GLY A 41 11.34 12.67 1.49
N LEU A 42 10.01 12.76 1.55
CA LEU A 42 9.09 12.18 0.57
C LEU A 42 8.35 13.27 -0.19
N ARG A 43 7.99 12.95 -1.42
CA ARG A 43 7.12 13.74 -2.27
C ARG A 43 6.15 12.83 -3.01
N ALA A 44 4.87 13.11 -2.91
CA ALA A 44 3.84 12.47 -3.71
C ALA A 44 3.31 13.44 -4.76
N GLU A 45 3.03 12.93 -5.94
CA GLU A 45 2.43 13.67 -7.05
C GLU A 45 1.28 12.85 -7.62
N TYR A 46 0.24 13.54 -8.09
CA TYR A 46 -0.85 12.90 -8.80
C TYR A 46 -0.41 12.48 -10.19
N VAL A 47 -0.85 11.28 -10.59
CA VAL A 47 -0.72 10.78 -11.96
C VAL A 47 -2.12 10.43 -12.46
N TRP A 48 -2.57 11.11 -13.51
CA TRP A 48 -3.89 10.89 -14.07
C TRP A 48 -3.96 9.56 -14.82
N HIS A 49 -5.06 8.85 -14.69
CA HIS A 49 -5.24 7.51 -15.26
C HIS A 49 -5.01 7.39 -16.78
N LYS A 50 -4.97 8.51 -17.50
CA LYS A 50 -4.67 8.55 -18.95
C LYS A 50 -3.19 8.63 -19.26
N GLU A 51 -2.33 8.93 -18.28
CA GLU A 51 -0.88 8.89 -18.45
C GLU A 51 -0.42 7.46 -18.78
N THR A 52 0.77 7.34 -19.35
CA THR A 52 1.30 6.06 -19.82
C THR A 52 2.69 5.73 -19.31
N SER A 53 3.31 6.61 -18.53
CA SER A 53 4.64 6.43 -17.92
C SER A 53 4.63 6.76 -16.42
N LEU A 54 5.50 6.04 -15.68
CA LEU A 54 5.79 6.21 -14.27
C LEU A 54 7.31 6.24 -14.01
N ASP A 55 8.12 6.58 -15.03
CA ASP A 55 9.57 6.52 -14.98
C ASP A 55 10.19 7.44 -13.92
N ASP A 56 9.54 8.59 -13.65
CA ASP A 56 10.02 9.59 -12.69
C ASP A 56 9.72 9.22 -11.22
N PHE A 57 9.08 8.09 -10.96
CA PHE A 57 8.60 7.72 -9.63
C PHE A 57 9.30 6.49 -9.06
N ASP A 58 9.55 6.51 -7.76
CA ASP A 58 10.20 5.45 -7.00
C ASP A 58 9.25 4.38 -6.49
N ALA A 59 8.00 4.76 -6.26
CA ALA A 59 6.93 3.88 -5.82
C ALA A 59 5.58 4.36 -6.35
N ILE A 60 4.60 3.47 -6.35
CA ILE A 60 3.26 3.68 -6.89
C ILE A 60 2.23 3.40 -5.80
N VAL A 61 1.23 4.29 -5.69
CA VAL A 61 0.07 4.11 -4.80
C VAL A 61 -1.22 4.19 -5.61
N LEU A 62 -2.01 3.13 -5.54
CA LEU A 62 -3.39 3.12 -6.01
C LEU A 62 -4.28 3.45 -4.81
N PRO A 63 -4.91 4.63 -4.78
CA PRO A 63 -5.68 5.08 -3.62
C PRO A 63 -7.03 4.38 -3.51
N GLY A 64 -7.66 4.55 -2.36
CA GLY A 64 -9.06 4.21 -2.15
C GLY A 64 -10.00 5.15 -2.90
N GLY A 65 -11.28 4.80 -2.90
CA GLY A 65 -12.35 5.55 -3.55
C GLY A 65 -13.35 4.64 -4.25
N PHE A 66 -13.96 5.19 -5.30
CA PHE A 66 -14.97 4.52 -6.12
C PHE A 66 -14.61 4.69 -7.59
N ALA A 67 -13.49 4.10 -8.01
CA ALA A 67 -12.96 4.25 -9.37
C ALA A 67 -14.03 3.89 -10.41
N TYR A 68 -14.33 4.85 -11.30
CA TYR A 68 -15.40 4.77 -12.30
C TYR A 68 -16.79 4.47 -11.71
N GLY A 69 -17.04 4.88 -10.43
CA GLY A 69 -18.32 4.68 -9.76
C GLY A 69 -18.62 3.23 -9.41
N ASP A 70 -17.59 2.37 -9.38
CA ASP A 70 -17.68 0.92 -9.13
C ASP A 70 -18.67 0.18 -10.07
N TYR A 71 -18.87 0.72 -11.28
CA TYR A 71 -19.69 0.05 -12.29
C TYR A 71 -19.16 -1.34 -12.61
N LEU A 72 -20.06 -2.31 -12.76
CA LEU A 72 -19.84 -3.75 -12.87
C LEU A 72 -19.43 -4.36 -11.52
N ARG A 73 -18.27 -3.98 -10.98
CA ARG A 73 -17.75 -4.24 -9.64
C ARG A 73 -16.54 -3.33 -9.39
N CYS A 74 -16.18 -3.18 -8.13
CA CYS A 74 -15.08 -2.32 -7.71
C CYS A 74 -13.78 -2.67 -8.43
N GLY A 75 -13.12 -1.67 -9.03
CA GLY A 75 -11.85 -1.83 -9.73
C GLY A 75 -11.92 -2.38 -11.17
N ALA A 76 -13.07 -2.98 -11.57
CA ALA A 76 -13.17 -3.71 -12.84
C ALA A 76 -12.92 -2.84 -14.09
N ILE A 77 -13.33 -1.59 -14.09
CA ILE A 77 -13.08 -0.66 -15.20
C ILE A 77 -11.70 -0.03 -15.08
N ALA A 78 -11.27 0.31 -13.86
CA ALA A 78 -9.99 0.97 -13.61
C ALA A 78 -8.80 0.18 -14.15
N ARG A 79 -8.85 -1.16 -14.11
CA ARG A 79 -7.79 -2.03 -14.64
C ARG A 79 -7.46 -1.80 -16.12
N PHE A 80 -8.40 -1.24 -16.90
CA PHE A 80 -8.21 -0.94 -18.33
C PHE A 80 -7.71 0.49 -18.59
N SER A 81 -7.51 1.29 -17.56
CA SER A 81 -6.93 2.63 -17.72
C SER A 81 -5.52 2.56 -18.32
N PRO A 82 -5.15 3.49 -19.20
CA PRO A 82 -3.83 3.50 -19.85
C PRO A 82 -2.66 3.36 -18.88
N ILE A 83 -2.72 4.06 -17.73
CA ILE A 83 -1.66 4.02 -16.71
C ILE A 83 -1.43 2.61 -16.13
N MET A 84 -2.45 1.74 -16.12
CA MET A 84 -2.32 0.41 -15.53
C MET A 84 -1.32 -0.48 -16.27
N LYS A 85 -1.07 -0.20 -17.56
CA LYS A 85 0.02 -0.88 -18.27
C LYS A 85 1.37 -0.53 -17.64
N ALA A 86 1.65 0.75 -17.37
CA ALA A 86 2.88 1.17 -16.71
C ALA A 86 2.98 0.63 -15.29
N VAL A 87 1.88 0.61 -14.53
CA VAL A 87 1.83 0.00 -13.19
C VAL A 87 2.23 -1.48 -13.23
N ILE A 88 1.69 -2.25 -14.20
CA ILE A 88 2.00 -3.68 -14.35
C ILE A 88 3.46 -3.89 -14.77
N ASP A 89 3.95 -3.10 -15.73
CA ASP A 89 5.32 -3.21 -16.23
C ASP A 89 6.33 -2.84 -15.12
N ASP A 90 6.07 -1.78 -14.35
CA ASP A 90 6.89 -1.36 -13.22
C ASP A 90 6.87 -2.39 -12.07
N ALA A 91 5.71 -2.98 -11.77
CA ALA A 91 5.61 -4.05 -10.78
C ALA A 91 6.47 -5.27 -11.18
N ARG A 92 6.49 -5.64 -12.46
CA ARG A 92 7.31 -6.75 -12.98
C ARG A 92 8.81 -6.54 -12.83
N VAL A 93 9.27 -5.30 -12.85
CA VAL A 93 10.68 -4.96 -12.63
C VAL A 93 11.00 -4.65 -11.16
N GLY A 94 10.07 -4.91 -10.25
CA GLY A 94 10.30 -4.85 -8.80
C GLY A 94 9.98 -3.50 -8.14
N LYS A 95 9.40 -2.52 -8.87
CA LYS A 95 8.96 -1.26 -8.25
C LYS A 95 7.85 -1.54 -7.23
N LEU A 96 7.89 -0.87 -6.08
CA LEU A 96 6.90 -1.06 -5.02
C LEU A 96 5.56 -0.45 -5.41
N VAL A 97 4.50 -1.25 -5.28
CA VAL A 97 3.11 -0.85 -5.55
C VAL A 97 2.25 -1.11 -4.33
N LEU A 98 1.60 -0.08 -3.83
CA LEU A 98 0.64 -0.15 -2.73
C LEU A 98 -0.77 0.12 -3.24
N GLY A 99 -1.72 -0.76 -2.97
CA GLY A 99 -3.15 -0.55 -3.24
C GLY A 99 -3.96 -0.49 -1.96
N THR A 100 -4.60 0.65 -1.68
CA THR A 100 -5.43 0.85 -0.50
C THR A 100 -6.90 0.75 -0.88
N CYS A 101 -7.71 -0.06 -0.17
CA CYS A 101 -9.15 -0.18 -0.34
C CYS A 101 -9.53 -0.43 -1.82
N ASN A 102 -10.08 0.56 -2.54
CA ASN A 102 -10.36 0.43 -3.98
C ASN A 102 -9.09 0.14 -4.80
N GLY A 103 -7.92 0.65 -4.40
CA GLY A 103 -6.65 0.30 -5.03
C GLY A 103 -6.34 -1.20 -4.91
N PHE A 104 -6.64 -1.84 -3.78
CA PHE A 104 -6.50 -3.29 -3.64
C PHE A 104 -7.45 -4.05 -4.58
N GLN A 105 -8.69 -3.59 -4.70
CA GLN A 105 -9.65 -4.15 -5.66
C GLN A 105 -9.12 -4.06 -7.10
N VAL A 106 -8.57 -2.90 -7.49
CA VAL A 106 -7.94 -2.71 -8.81
C VAL A 106 -6.76 -3.65 -9.02
N LEU A 107 -5.90 -3.86 -8.01
CA LEU A 107 -4.77 -4.79 -8.10
C LEU A 107 -5.22 -6.24 -8.32
N CYS A 108 -6.28 -6.69 -7.65
CA CYS A 108 -6.87 -8.01 -7.89
C CYS A 108 -7.45 -8.11 -9.31
N GLU A 109 -8.23 -7.11 -9.75
CA GLU A 109 -8.81 -7.07 -11.09
C GLU A 109 -7.76 -7.02 -12.21
N ALA A 110 -6.60 -6.40 -11.96
CA ALA A 110 -5.48 -6.35 -12.88
C ALA A 110 -4.63 -7.63 -12.87
N GLY A 111 -4.91 -8.59 -11.99
CA GLY A 111 -4.14 -9.83 -11.86
C GLY A 111 -2.77 -9.65 -11.21
N LEU A 112 -2.51 -8.50 -10.57
CA LEU A 112 -1.28 -8.25 -9.81
C LEU A 112 -1.32 -8.90 -8.41
N LEU A 113 -2.51 -9.14 -7.89
CA LEU A 113 -2.75 -9.89 -6.65
C LEU A 113 -3.79 -10.99 -6.91
N PRO A 114 -3.67 -12.15 -6.25
CA PRO A 114 -4.64 -13.22 -6.37
C PRO A 114 -5.91 -12.96 -5.56
N GLY A 115 -6.98 -13.71 -5.86
CA GLY A 115 -8.27 -13.58 -5.18
C GLY A 115 -9.11 -12.42 -5.69
N ALA A 116 -10.13 -12.06 -4.93
CA ALA A 116 -11.07 -11.00 -5.26
C ALA A 116 -11.63 -10.34 -3.99
N LEU A 117 -12.06 -9.08 -4.10
CA LEU A 117 -12.82 -8.39 -3.07
C LEU A 117 -14.31 -8.43 -3.46
N VAL A 118 -15.14 -8.92 -2.55
CA VAL A 118 -16.58 -9.05 -2.76
C VAL A 118 -17.35 -8.25 -1.70
N ARG A 119 -18.66 -8.18 -1.81
CA ARG A 119 -19.51 -7.48 -0.84
C ARG A 119 -19.27 -7.98 0.58
N ASN A 120 -19.25 -7.03 1.51
CA ASN A 120 -19.21 -7.36 2.94
C ASN A 120 -20.30 -8.36 3.30
N ARG A 121 -19.99 -9.32 4.16
CA ARG A 121 -20.96 -10.35 4.59
C ARG A 121 -22.25 -9.75 5.18
N SER A 122 -22.12 -8.59 5.84
CA SER A 122 -23.26 -7.85 6.40
C SER A 122 -24.13 -7.16 5.35
N LEU A 123 -23.69 -7.07 4.09
CA LEU A 123 -24.27 -6.27 3.01
C LEU A 123 -24.35 -4.76 3.34
N ARG A 124 -23.64 -4.30 4.35
CA ARG A 124 -23.61 -2.92 4.79
C ARG A 124 -22.24 -2.30 4.52
N PHE A 125 -22.22 -1.00 4.30
CA PHE A 125 -20.99 -0.21 4.32
C PHE A 125 -20.46 -0.17 5.75
N VAL A 126 -19.16 -0.50 5.92
CA VAL A 126 -18.46 -0.48 7.21
C VAL A 126 -17.50 0.70 7.20
N CYS A 127 -17.59 1.56 8.24
CA CYS A 127 -16.70 2.70 8.43
C CYS A 127 -16.34 2.78 9.91
N GLU A 128 -15.18 2.23 10.28
CA GLU A 128 -14.73 2.12 11.66
C GLU A 128 -13.21 1.96 11.78
N MET A 129 -12.68 2.17 12.98
CA MET A 129 -11.29 1.83 13.30
C MET A 129 -11.18 0.35 13.61
N VAL A 130 -10.31 -0.34 12.89
CA VAL A 130 -10.01 -1.76 13.11
C VAL A 130 -8.58 -1.94 13.62
N THR A 131 -8.35 -3.06 14.29
CA THR A 131 -7.00 -3.52 14.62
C THR A 131 -6.58 -4.58 13.62
N THR A 132 -5.41 -4.41 13.02
CA THR A 132 -4.77 -5.45 12.22
C THR A 132 -3.49 -5.91 12.88
N ARG A 133 -3.16 -7.19 12.71
CA ARG A 133 -1.91 -7.79 13.18
C ARG A 133 -0.99 -8.05 12.01
N VAL A 134 0.27 -7.67 12.15
CA VAL A 134 1.33 -7.96 11.19
C VAL A 134 1.67 -9.45 11.29
N GLU A 135 1.52 -10.18 10.18
CA GLU A 135 1.83 -11.61 10.07
C GLU A 135 3.27 -11.85 9.58
N VAL A 136 3.82 -10.89 8.83
CA VAL A 136 5.10 -10.99 8.15
C VAL A 136 5.86 -9.67 8.30
N ASP A 137 7.08 -9.72 8.83
CA ASP A 137 7.92 -8.56 9.11
C ASP A 137 9.13 -8.41 8.17
N ASP A 138 9.38 -9.37 7.29
CA ASP A 138 10.39 -9.31 6.24
C ASP A 138 9.86 -8.78 4.89
N SER A 139 8.67 -8.15 4.90
CA SER A 139 8.07 -7.53 3.70
C SER A 139 8.54 -6.09 3.53
N PRO A 140 8.73 -5.60 2.30
CA PRO A 140 8.99 -4.18 1.99
C PRO A 140 8.01 -3.20 2.63
N PHE A 141 6.82 -3.65 2.98
CA PHE A 141 5.73 -2.84 3.53
C PHE A 141 5.61 -2.89 5.06
N THR A 142 6.27 -3.85 5.69
CA THR A 142 6.12 -4.09 7.14
C THR A 142 7.42 -4.40 7.88
N HIS A 143 8.59 -4.34 7.22
CA HIS A 143 9.86 -4.67 7.88
C HIS A 143 10.20 -3.76 9.08
N GLY A 144 9.65 -2.54 9.12
CA GLY A 144 9.69 -1.67 10.30
C GLY A 144 8.70 -2.05 11.40
N CYS A 145 7.92 -3.13 11.23
CA CYS A 145 6.89 -3.59 12.15
C CYS A 145 7.12 -5.07 12.48
N PRO A 146 7.72 -5.43 13.60
CA PRO A 146 7.90 -6.82 14.01
C PRO A 146 6.62 -7.64 13.91
N LYS A 147 6.73 -8.92 13.56
CA LYS A 147 5.58 -9.85 13.53
C LYS A 147 4.82 -9.78 14.85
N GLY A 148 3.49 -9.72 14.77
CA GLY A 148 2.61 -9.54 15.92
C GLY A 148 2.33 -8.08 16.27
N THR A 149 3.00 -7.10 15.63
CA THR A 149 2.68 -5.67 15.80
C THR A 149 1.22 -5.42 15.46
N LEU A 150 0.53 -4.66 16.31
CA LEU A 150 -0.84 -4.23 16.07
C LEU A 150 -0.84 -2.85 15.42
N LEU A 151 -1.60 -2.73 14.33
CA LEU A 151 -1.81 -1.47 13.63
C LEU A 151 -3.29 -1.09 13.72
N ARG A 152 -3.58 0.10 14.23
CA ARG A 152 -4.93 0.69 14.26
C ARG A 152 -5.14 1.52 13.02
N LEU A 153 -5.96 1.00 12.10
CA LEU A 153 -6.22 1.59 10.80
C LEU A 153 -7.74 1.71 10.58
N PRO A 154 -8.24 2.77 9.94
CA PRO A 154 -9.65 2.85 9.59
C PRO A 154 -9.96 2.00 8.35
N VAL A 155 -11.19 1.51 8.27
CA VAL A 155 -11.80 0.92 7.07
C VAL A 155 -13.02 1.75 6.66
N ALA A 156 -13.28 1.83 5.35
CA ALA A 156 -14.45 2.54 4.79
C ALA A 156 -14.84 1.89 3.46
N HIS A 157 -15.65 0.81 3.49
CA HIS A 157 -15.95 0.03 2.29
C HIS A 157 -17.27 -0.75 2.39
N GLY A 158 -17.91 -0.98 1.24
CA GLY A 158 -19.04 -1.90 1.08
C GLY A 158 -18.63 -3.25 0.48
N GLU A 159 -17.48 -3.31 -0.20
CA GLU A 159 -16.93 -4.49 -0.89
C GLU A 159 -15.47 -4.72 -0.44
N GLY A 160 -15.29 -5.11 0.81
CA GLY A 160 -13.98 -5.35 1.40
C GLY A 160 -13.72 -6.80 1.80
N CYS A 161 -14.66 -7.69 1.56
CA CYS A 161 -14.55 -9.10 1.91
C CYS A 161 -13.60 -9.81 0.94
N PHE A 162 -12.37 -10.09 1.37
CA PHE A 162 -11.42 -10.86 0.57
C PHE A 162 -11.87 -12.32 0.46
N PHE A 163 -11.85 -12.81 -0.77
CA PHE A 163 -12.20 -14.19 -1.13
C PHE A 163 -11.14 -14.79 -2.05
N ALA A 164 -10.79 -16.03 -1.78
CA ALA A 164 -9.96 -16.87 -2.65
C ALA A 164 -10.35 -18.33 -2.48
N ASP A 165 -10.07 -19.17 -3.46
CA ASP A 165 -10.26 -20.62 -3.34
C ASP A 165 -9.19 -21.24 -2.41
N GLU A 166 -9.42 -22.50 -2.02
CA GLU A 166 -8.52 -23.21 -1.10
C GLU A 166 -7.09 -23.35 -1.63
N ALA A 167 -6.91 -23.51 -2.94
CA ALA A 167 -5.58 -23.67 -3.53
C ALA A 167 -4.81 -22.35 -3.39
N THR A 168 -5.44 -21.24 -3.75
CA THR A 168 -4.89 -19.89 -3.60
C THR A 168 -4.59 -19.56 -2.14
N LEU A 169 -5.49 -19.92 -1.20
CA LEU A 169 -5.26 -19.69 0.23
C LEU A 169 -4.06 -20.49 0.76
N ARG A 170 -3.91 -21.75 0.35
CA ARG A 170 -2.73 -22.55 0.71
C ARG A 170 -1.45 -21.91 0.19
N GLU A 171 -1.44 -21.41 -1.06
CA GLU A 171 -0.27 -20.73 -1.64
C GLU A 171 0.05 -19.41 -0.91
N LEU A 172 -0.95 -18.59 -0.63
CA LEU A 172 -0.78 -17.33 0.11
C LEU A 172 -0.15 -17.57 1.49
N ASN A 173 -0.64 -18.57 2.21
CA ASN A 173 -0.11 -18.91 3.54
C ASN A 173 1.30 -19.54 3.44
N PHE A 174 1.51 -20.48 2.53
CA PHE A 174 2.80 -21.16 2.35
C PHE A 174 3.91 -20.20 1.95
N ASN A 175 3.62 -19.23 1.07
CA ASN A 175 4.59 -18.25 0.60
C ASN A 175 4.67 -16.99 1.49
N HIS A 176 4.02 -16.97 2.67
CA HIS A 176 3.97 -15.82 3.57
C HIS A 176 3.48 -14.52 2.89
N GLN A 177 2.49 -14.63 2.00
CA GLN A 177 1.93 -13.50 1.27
C GLN A 177 0.81 -12.80 2.03
N VAL A 178 0.26 -13.39 3.09
CA VAL A 178 -0.69 -12.73 3.99
C VAL A 178 0.09 -11.81 4.93
N ILE A 179 0.02 -10.51 4.68
CA ILE A 179 0.79 -9.49 5.41
C ILE A 179 0.06 -9.04 6.66
N LEU A 180 -1.26 -8.82 6.56
CA LEU A 180 -2.09 -8.32 7.66
C LEU A 180 -3.34 -9.19 7.81
N ARG A 181 -3.72 -9.46 9.08
CA ARG A 181 -5.03 -10.03 9.44
C ARG A 181 -5.76 -9.11 10.41
N TYR A 182 -7.08 -9.07 10.30
CA TYR A 182 -7.92 -8.45 11.33
C TYR A 182 -7.78 -9.22 12.64
N ALA A 183 -7.59 -8.50 13.74
CA ALA A 183 -7.40 -9.05 15.07
C ALA A 183 -8.11 -8.22 16.12
N ASP A 184 -8.34 -8.79 17.29
CA ASP A 184 -8.82 -8.05 18.44
C ASP A 184 -7.71 -7.14 19.04
N ASN A 185 -8.05 -6.31 20.01
CA ASN A 185 -7.10 -5.37 20.65
C ASN A 185 -5.96 -6.08 21.43
N ARG A 186 -6.02 -7.40 21.58
CA ARG A 186 -4.97 -8.23 22.19
C ARG A 186 -4.12 -8.94 21.13
N GLY A 187 -4.45 -8.74 19.85
CA GLY A 187 -3.76 -9.35 18.73
C GLY A 187 -4.22 -10.78 18.42
N VAL A 188 -5.37 -11.20 18.94
CA VAL A 188 -5.92 -12.51 18.62
C VAL A 188 -6.78 -12.41 17.35
N VAL A 189 -6.50 -13.27 16.37
CA VAL A 189 -7.29 -13.35 15.14
C VAL A 189 -8.56 -14.14 15.45
N VAL A 190 -9.67 -13.43 15.60
CA VAL A 190 -10.99 -14.00 15.94
C VAL A 190 -12.05 -13.50 14.95
N PRO A 191 -13.11 -14.29 14.69
CA PRO A 191 -14.16 -13.88 13.75
C PRO A 191 -14.81 -12.53 14.09
N GLU A 192 -14.92 -12.20 15.38
CA GLU A 192 -15.55 -10.98 15.89
C GLU A 192 -14.76 -9.71 15.53
N ALA A 193 -13.46 -9.85 15.29
CA ALA A 193 -12.59 -8.74 14.87
C ALA A 193 -12.65 -8.49 13.36
N ASN A 194 -13.38 -9.31 12.60
CA ASN A 194 -13.45 -9.25 11.15
C ASN A 194 -14.62 -8.36 10.69
N PRO A 195 -14.36 -7.16 10.17
CA PRO A 195 -15.43 -6.19 9.90
C PRO A 195 -16.27 -6.54 8.67
N ASN A 196 -15.74 -7.37 7.75
CA ASN A 196 -16.31 -7.53 6.43
C ASN A 196 -16.55 -9.00 6.00
N GLY A 197 -16.06 -9.97 6.77
CA GLY A 197 -16.20 -11.39 6.47
C GLY A 197 -15.10 -11.95 5.58
N SER A 198 -13.97 -11.26 5.44
CA SER A 198 -12.78 -11.75 4.72
C SER A 198 -12.38 -13.14 5.21
N ILE A 199 -12.07 -14.03 4.27
CA ILE A 199 -11.62 -15.38 4.61
C ILE A 199 -10.33 -15.31 5.46
N GLU A 200 -10.25 -16.16 6.48
CA GLU A 200 -9.12 -16.21 7.42
C GLU A 200 -8.74 -14.83 8.04
N ASN A 201 -9.71 -13.92 8.17
CA ASN A 201 -9.49 -12.54 8.64
C ASN A 201 -8.44 -11.75 7.81
N ILE A 202 -8.19 -12.10 6.57
CA ILE A 202 -7.21 -11.44 5.72
C ILE A 202 -7.60 -9.98 5.52
N ALA A 203 -6.72 -9.07 5.94
CA ALA A 203 -6.87 -7.62 5.79
C ALA A 203 -6.00 -7.07 4.65
N GLY A 204 -4.92 -7.79 4.29
CA GLY A 204 -4.03 -7.42 3.18
C GLY A 204 -3.07 -8.53 2.82
N ILE A 205 -2.75 -8.60 1.52
CA ILE A 205 -1.85 -9.60 0.92
C ILE A 205 -0.84 -8.95 -0.01
N CYS A 206 0.31 -9.60 -0.22
CA CYS A 206 1.25 -9.24 -1.28
C CYS A 206 1.30 -10.29 -2.41
N ASN A 207 1.89 -9.88 -3.55
CA ASN A 207 2.25 -10.82 -4.61
C ASN A 207 3.44 -11.70 -4.18
N ARG A 208 3.79 -12.69 -5.02
CA ARG A 208 4.87 -13.64 -4.73
C ARG A 208 6.24 -12.96 -4.68
N GLU A 209 6.47 -11.96 -5.51
CA GLU A 209 7.67 -11.13 -5.59
C GLU A 209 7.78 -10.12 -4.44
N ARG A 210 6.71 -9.98 -3.63
CA ARG A 210 6.62 -9.16 -2.41
C ARG A 210 6.77 -7.66 -2.64
N ASN A 211 6.60 -7.20 -3.88
CA ASN A 211 6.68 -5.78 -4.25
C ASN A 211 5.33 -5.13 -4.58
N VAL A 212 4.25 -5.90 -4.61
CA VAL A 212 2.87 -5.40 -4.73
C VAL A 212 2.10 -5.78 -3.48
N PHE A 213 1.52 -4.81 -2.79
CA PHE A 213 0.75 -5.01 -1.57
C PHE A 213 -0.62 -4.34 -1.68
N GLY A 214 -1.66 -5.10 -1.41
CA GLY A 214 -3.04 -4.63 -1.32
C GLY A 214 -3.61 -4.83 0.07
N LEU A 215 -4.30 -3.82 0.61
CA LEU A 215 -4.97 -3.90 1.90
C LEU A 215 -6.29 -3.11 1.88
N MET A 216 -7.29 -3.60 2.63
CA MET A 216 -8.58 -2.89 2.76
C MET A 216 -8.55 -1.72 3.75
N PRO A 217 -7.83 -1.80 4.88
CA PRO A 217 -7.63 -0.65 5.75
C PRO A 217 -6.87 0.49 5.06
N HIS A 218 -7.05 1.72 5.57
CA HIS A 218 -6.48 2.96 5.04
C HIS A 218 -5.26 3.43 5.84
N PRO A 219 -4.02 3.11 5.45
CA PRO A 219 -2.82 3.67 6.06
C PRO A 219 -2.71 5.18 5.83
N ASP A 220 -3.22 5.68 4.70
CA ASP A 220 -3.32 7.08 4.36
C ASP A 220 -4.10 7.91 5.39
N ARG A 221 -5.13 7.31 6.01
CA ARG A 221 -5.96 7.93 7.07
C ARG A 221 -5.49 7.63 8.50
N ALA A 222 -4.34 7.02 8.64
CA ALA A 222 -3.70 6.71 9.92
C ALA A 222 -2.21 7.11 9.92
N SER A 223 -1.89 8.22 9.26
CA SER A 223 -0.52 8.74 9.12
C SER A 223 -0.33 10.15 9.71
N ASP A 224 -1.34 10.64 10.42
CA ASP A 224 -1.30 11.91 11.14
C ASP A 224 -1.98 11.73 12.52
N ALA A 225 -1.30 12.17 13.59
CA ALA A 225 -1.81 12.05 14.95
C ALA A 225 -3.18 12.73 15.15
N ARG A 226 -3.47 13.77 14.37
CA ARG A 226 -4.77 14.48 14.37
C ARG A 226 -5.92 13.58 13.89
N LEU A 227 -5.62 12.54 13.12
CA LEU A 227 -6.59 11.55 12.66
C LEU A 227 -6.76 10.37 13.62
N GLY A 228 -6.06 10.40 14.78
CA GLY A 228 -6.21 9.43 15.86
C GLY A 228 -5.31 8.20 15.78
N SER A 229 -4.48 8.07 14.73
CA SER A 229 -3.47 7.02 14.60
C SER A 229 -2.31 7.45 13.71
N MET A 230 -1.11 6.95 14.04
CA MET A 230 0.12 7.07 13.24
C MET A 230 0.59 5.72 12.68
N ASP A 231 -0.21 4.68 12.84
CA ASP A 231 0.22 3.32 12.49
C ASP A 231 0.34 3.11 10.97
N GLY A 232 -0.45 3.84 10.18
CA GLY A 232 -0.35 3.83 8.73
C GLY A 232 0.98 4.37 8.20
N ALA A 233 1.55 5.37 8.87
CA ALA A 233 2.85 5.93 8.52
C ALA A 233 3.98 4.89 8.55
N LYS A 234 3.84 3.81 9.35
CA LYS A 234 4.83 2.73 9.44
C LYS A 234 4.95 1.97 8.11
N ILE A 235 3.83 1.80 7.38
CA ILE A 235 3.81 1.14 6.07
C ILE A 235 4.59 1.97 5.06
N PHE A 236 4.31 3.27 4.95
CA PHE A 236 5.04 4.16 4.04
C PHE A 236 6.54 4.25 4.38
N ARG A 237 6.89 4.31 5.68
CA ARG A 237 8.29 4.31 6.11
C ARG A 237 9.01 3.01 5.75
N SER A 238 8.37 1.84 5.91
CA SER A 238 8.93 0.56 5.49
C SER A 238 9.24 0.54 3.99
N MET A 239 8.34 1.06 3.15
CA MET A 239 8.57 1.20 1.71
C MET A 239 9.81 2.07 1.43
N VAL A 240 9.92 3.21 2.09
CA VAL A 240 11.04 4.15 1.92
C VAL A 240 12.38 3.52 2.30
N GLU A 241 12.43 2.84 3.44
CA GLU A 241 13.64 2.16 3.92
C GLU A 241 14.06 1.06 2.95
N THR A 242 13.12 0.30 2.41
CA THR A 242 13.38 -0.71 1.38
C THR A 242 13.98 -0.09 0.12
N ILE A 243 13.38 1.00 -0.40
CA ILE A 243 13.89 1.67 -1.60
C ILE A 243 15.31 2.23 -1.36
N ARG A 244 15.56 2.80 -0.17
CA ARG A 244 16.90 3.29 0.21
C ARG A 244 17.94 2.17 0.25
N ALA A 245 17.59 1.02 0.83
CA ALA A 245 18.45 -0.15 0.92
C ALA A 245 18.79 -0.69 -0.49
N ASN A 246 17.79 -0.83 -1.36
CA ASN A 246 17.98 -1.30 -2.74
C ASN A 246 18.93 -0.38 -3.52
N ARG A 247 18.71 0.94 -3.47
CA ARG A 247 19.59 1.92 -4.13
C ARG A 247 21.02 1.88 -3.61
N ALA A 248 21.23 1.66 -2.31
CA ALA A 248 22.55 1.55 -1.74
C ALA A 248 23.30 0.30 -2.25
N THR A 249 22.56 -0.82 -2.39
CA THR A 249 23.10 -2.08 -2.93
C THR A 249 23.50 -1.92 -4.39
N GLU A 250 22.62 -1.38 -5.24
CA GLU A 250 22.90 -1.13 -6.66
C GLU A 250 24.11 -0.23 -6.87
N LYS A 251 24.23 0.82 -6.06
CA LYS A 251 25.40 1.73 -6.13
C LYS A 251 26.70 1.01 -5.76
N SER A 252 26.66 0.13 -4.75
CA SER A 252 27.83 -0.65 -4.33
C SER A 252 28.26 -1.65 -5.42
N GLU A 253 27.29 -2.29 -6.09
CA GLU A 253 27.57 -3.24 -7.18
C GLU A 253 28.17 -2.55 -8.40
N ARG A 254 27.64 -1.38 -8.80
CA ARG A 254 28.19 -0.57 -9.91
C ARG A 254 29.64 -0.14 -9.63
N VAL A 255 29.96 0.26 -8.40
CA VAL A 255 31.32 0.62 -8.03
C VAL A 255 32.29 -0.57 -8.14
N LYS A 256 31.83 -1.77 -7.77
CA LYS A 256 32.65 -3.02 -7.87
C LYS A 256 32.87 -3.47 -9.31
N GLN A 257 31.95 -3.17 -10.25
CA GLN A 257 32.08 -3.53 -11.67
C GLN A 257 33.02 -2.58 -12.44
N VAL A 258 33.29 -1.39 -11.90
CA VAL A 258 34.14 -0.37 -12.56
C VAL A 258 35.57 -0.36 -11.97
N ALA A 259 35.80 -1.04 -10.86
CA ALA A 259 37.11 -1.21 -10.21
C ALA A 259 37.80 -2.51 -10.64
#